data_1a68fd888ae8f010893c67bb88212bc8
#
_entry.id   1a68fd888ae8f010893c67bb88212bc8
#
_cell.length_a   1.000
_cell.length_b   1.000
_cell.length_c   1.000
_cell.angle_alpha   90.00
_cell.angle_beta   90.00
_cell.angle_gamma   90.00
#
_symmetry.space_group_name_H-M   'P 1'
#
loop_
_entity.id
_entity.type
_entity.pdbx_description
1 polymer ?
#
loop_
_entity_poly.entity_id
_entity_poly.type
_entity_poly.pdbx_seq_one_letter_code
_entity_poly.pdbx_strand_id
1 'polypeptide(L)'
;MSEKQFNLDTVEHAAATPDTELPWAELGLKENEFEDIKEILGRRPTAAELAMYSVMWSEHCSYKSSKVHLKQFGAKVTDEMKKDLMVGIGENAGVTDIGDGWAVTFKIESHNHPSYVEPYQGAATGVGGIVRDIISMGARPIAVMDPLRFGAIDHPDTARVIGGVVAGIGGYGNSLGLPNIGGEVEFDSCYQANPLVNALAVGIMRHEDIRLANASGVGNKVVLFGARTGGDGIGGASVLASESFDDTKPSKRPAVQVGDPFAEKVLIECCLELFKGSVVEGIQDLGAAGISCATSELASNGEGGMHVDLTKVLLRDPTLTPGEILMSESQERMMAVVSPENVERFEAIMNKWGVEYSFLGEVTNSGRLVIEWDGEVIVDVDPRTVAHDGPTYERPYARPEWQDDVQANHFTGSAADDSRPRGEELGEAIKA
;
A
#
# COMPACT_ATOMS: atom_id res chain seq x y z
N MET A 1 10.27 7.95 35.96
CA MET A 1 10.59 7.52 34.59
C MET A 1 11.25 8.71 33.94
N SER A 2 12.52 8.64 33.52
CA SER A 2 13.21 9.76 32.90
C SER A 2 12.60 9.98 31.52
N GLU A 3 12.03 11.16 31.29
CA GLU A 3 11.69 11.65 29.98
C GLU A 3 12.96 11.55 29.13
N LYS A 4 12.98 10.64 28.15
CA LYS A 4 13.93 10.71 27.06
C LYS A 4 13.54 11.97 26.28
N GLN A 5 14.19 13.08 26.56
CA GLN A 5 14.20 14.22 25.65
C GLN A 5 14.87 13.75 24.37
N PHE A 6 14.06 13.39 23.36
CA PHE A 6 14.54 13.29 22.00
C PHE A 6 15.01 14.70 21.63
N ASN A 7 16.20 14.83 21.06
CA ASN A 7 16.62 16.09 20.46
C ASN A 7 15.78 16.24 19.18
N LEU A 8 14.62 16.90 19.34
CA LEU A 8 13.59 16.97 18.30
C LEU A 8 14.08 17.87 17.17
N ASP A 9 14.07 17.35 15.94
CA ASP A 9 14.43 18.11 14.74
C ASP A 9 13.17 18.80 14.18
N THR A 10 12.93 20.04 14.62
CA THR A 10 11.78 20.84 14.22
C THR A 10 12.00 21.53 12.88
N VAL A 11 10.93 22.01 12.25
CA VAL A 11 10.99 22.80 11.02
C VAL A 11 11.82 24.08 11.22
N GLU A 12 11.68 24.75 12.36
CA GLU A 12 12.46 25.94 12.72
C GLU A 12 13.94 25.58 12.86
N HIS A 13 14.27 24.48 13.55
CA HIS A 13 15.63 24.00 13.70
C HIS A 13 16.26 23.63 12.33
N ALA A 14 15.51 22.96 11.47
CA ALA A 14 15.95 22.61 10.12
C ALA A 14 16.29 23.85 9.28
N ALA A 15 15.48 24.88 9.36
CA ALA A 15 15.73 26.15 8.67
C ALA A 15 16.98 26.88 9.20
N ALA A 16 17.24 26.79 10.51
CA ALA A 16 18.39 27.43 11.15
C ALA A 16 19.72 26.66 10.98
N THR A 17 19.67 25.39 10.57
CA THR A 17 20.84 24.50 10.49
C THR A 17 20.96 23.81 9.11
N PRO A 18 21.16 24.59 8.02
CA PRO A 18 21.12 24.04 6.64
C PRO A 18 22.22 23.02 6.34
N ASP A 19 23.34 23.09 7.04
CA ASP A 19 24.54 22.26 6.78
C ASP A 19 24.57 20.97 7.62
N THR A 20 23.49 20.66 8.37
CA THR A 20 23.42 19.42 9.14
C THR A 20 23.35 18.22 8.20
N GLU A 21 24.27 17.28 8.35
CA GLU A 21 24.25 16.01 7.62
C GLU A 21 23.08 15.14 8.07
N LEU A 22 22.39 14.54 7.10
CA LEU A 22 21.25 13.64 7.32
C LEU A 22 21.49 12.29 6.64
N PRO A 23 20.96 11.18 7.20
CA PRO A 23 21.23 9.82 6.71
C PRO A 23 20.36 9.43 5.50
N TRP A 24 20.25 10.28 4.50
CA TRP A 24 19.37 10.09 3.34
C TRP A 24 19.71 8.82 2.54
N ALA A 25 21.00 8.50 2.39
CA ALA A 25 21.44 7.30 1.69
C ALA A 25 21.08 6.00 2.46
N GLU A 26 21.14 6.04 3.79
CA GLU A 26 20.75 4.90 4.65
C GLU A 26 19.24 4.65 4.60
N LEU A 27 18.46 5.69 4.29
CA LEU A 27 17.02 5.63 4.09
C LEU A 27 16.62 5.27 2.65
N GLY A 28 17.59 4.96 1.77
CA GLY A 28 17.33 4.51 0.40
C GLY A 28 17.10 5.61 -0.63
N LEU A 29 17.26 6.87 -0.26
CA LEU A 29 17.23 7.99 -1.20
C LEU A 29 18.53 8.10 -1.98
N LYS A 30 18.48 8.67 -3.19
CA LYS A 30 19.63 9.05 -3.98
C LYS A 30 20.00 10.50 -3.70
N GLU A 31 21.25 10.87 -4.00
CA GLU A 31 21.74 12.23 -3.80
C GLU A 31 20.86 13.27 -4.54
N ASN A 32 20.51 13.01 -5.80
CA ASN A 32 19.63 13.90 -6.56
C ASN A 32 18.23 14.01 -5.94
N GLU A 33 17.67 12.91 -5.42
CA GLU A 33 16.36 12.92 -4.75
C GLU A 33 16.43 13.76 -3.46
N PHE A 34 17.53 13.67 -2.72
CA PHE A 34 17.74 14.49 -1.52
C PHE A 34 17.89 15.99 -1.85
N GLU A 35 18.60 16.32 -2.92
CA GLU A 35 18.71 17.72 -3.39
C GLU A 35 17.36 18.25 -3.87
N ASP A 36 16.58 17.46 -4.60
CA ASP A 36 15.21 17.82 -5.02
C ASP A 36 14.30 18.11 -3.81
N ILE A 37 14.39 17.31 -2.74
CA ILE A 37 13.65 17.54 -1.49
C ILE A 37 14.04 18.89 -0.86
N LYS A 38 15.33 19.22 -0.82
CA LYS A 38 15.79 20.51 -0.30
C LYS A 38 15.27 21.69 -1.13
N GLU A 39 15.26 21.53 -2.46
CA GLU A 39 14.71 22.56 -3.36
C GLU A 39 13.22 22.75 -3.13
N ILE A 40 12.44 21.67 -3.04
CA ILE A 40 10.98 21.70 -2.76
C ILE A 40 10.69 22.41 -1.43
N LEU A 41 11.45 22.10 -0.39
CA LEU A 41 11.23 22.66 0.95
C LEU A 41 11.82 24.06 1.12
N GLY A 42 12.77 24.48 0.27
CA GLY A 42 13.53 25.71 0.43
C GLY A 42 14.47 25.71 1.66
N ARG A 43 14.68 24.56 2.25
CA ARG A 43 15.54 24.29 3.41
C ARG A 43 15.92 22.80 3.44
N ARG A 44 16.81 22.41 4.35
CA ARG A 44 16.95 20.96 4.59
C ARG A 44 15.66 20.36 5.17
N PRO A 45 15.32 19.10 4.88
CA PRO A 45 14.25 18.44 5.59
C PRO A 45 14.56 18.25 7.07
N THR A 46 13.54 18.14 7.90
CA THR A 46 13.66 17.57 9.24
C THR A 46 13.93 16.06 9.14
N ALA A 47 14.32 15.44 10.26
CA ALA A 47 14.44 13.98 10.32
C ALA A 47 13.10 13.27 10.01
N ALA A 48 11.97 13.83 10.47
CA ALA A 48 10.64 13.31 10.20
C ALA A 48 10.21 13.48 8.74
N GLU A 49 10.46 14.63 8.13
CA GLU A 49 10.21 14.86 6.70
C GLU A 49 11.07 13.96 5.82
N LEU A 50 12.35 13.81 6.16
CA LEU A 50 13.24 12.92 5.43
C LEU A 50 12.75 11.47 5.47
N ALA A 51 12.31 11.00 6.63
CA ALA A 51 11.71 9.68 6.79
C ALA A 51 10.46 9.53 5.91
N MET A 52 9.55 10.52 5.94
CA MET A 52 8.34 10.54 5.13
C MET A 52 8.65 10.49 3.62
N TYR A 53 9.52 11.38 3.13
CA TYR A 53 9.92 11.35 1.71
C TYR A 53 10.60 10.05 1.32
N SER A 54 11.44 9.47 2.19
CA SER A 54 12.18 8.25 1.88
C SER A 54 11.26 7.06 1.58
N VAL A 55 10.19 6.90 2.36
CA VAL A 55 9.24 5.80 2.13
C VAL A 55 8.28 6.12 0.98
N MET A 56 7.79 7.36 0.86
CA MET A 56 6.87 7.75 -0.20
C MET A 56 7.52 7.84 -1.58
N TRP A 57 8.81 8.20 -1.66
CA TRP A 57 9.60 8.20 -2.90
C TRP A 57 10.34 6.88 -3.14
N SER A 58 10.05 5.83 -2.38
CA SER A 58 10.51 4.48 -2.68
C SER A 58 9.95 3.99 -4.01
N GLU A 59 10.58 2.98 -4.62
CA GLU A 59 10.05 2.35 -5.84
C GLU A 59 8.63 1.79 -5.62
N HIS A 60 8.39 1.26 -4.41
CA HIS A 60 7.11 0.66 -4.04
C HIS A 60 5.95 1.68 -4.05
N CYS A 61 6.11 2.84 -3.40
CA CYS A 61 5.03 3.83 -3.30
C CYS A 61 4.93 4.74 -4.53
N SER A 62 6.06 5.17 -5.10
CA SER A 62 6.08 6.17 -6.17
C SER A 62 6.09 5.60 -7.59
N TYR A 63 6.38 4.29 -7.74
CA TYR A 63 6.54 3.65 -9.05
C TYR A 63 7.56 4.38 -9.95
N LYS A 64 8.60 4.97 -9.34
CA LYS A 64 9.49 5.93 -10.00
C LYS A 64 10.20 5.39 -11.25
N SER A 65 10.45 4.08 -11.34
CA SER A 65 11.05 3.45 -12.52
C SER A 65 10.02 2.84 -13.49
N SER A 66 8.82 2.50 -13.04
CA SER A 66 7.78 1.87 -13.85
C SER A 66 6.68 2.81 -14.33
N LYS A 67 6.51 3.96 -13.69
CA LYS A 67 5.45 4.95 -13.98
C LYS A 67 5.39 5.36 -15.47
N VAL A 68 6.54 5.51 -16.14
CA VAL A 68 6.60 5.83 -17.59
C VAL A 68 5.99 4.74 -18.46
N HIS A 69 6.14 3.47 -18.05
CA HIS A 69 5.58 2.33 -18.77
C HIS A 69 4.10 2.12 -18.44
N LEU A 70 3.69 2.36 -17.18
CA LEU A 70 2.29 2.25 -16.73
C LEU A 70 1.37 3.25 -17.44
N LYS A 71 1.86 4.43 -17.79
CA LYS A 71 1.11 5.43 -18.56
C LYS A 71 0.54 4.90 -19.88
N GLN A 72 1.14 3.87 -20.48
CA GLN A 72 0.64 3.28 -21.72
C GLN A 72 -0.75 2.63 -21.56
N PHE A 73 -1.09 2.15 -20.36
CA PHE A 73 -2.42 1.58 -20.11
C PHE A 73 -3.50 2.65 -20.24
N GLY A 74 -3.31 3.81 -19.61
CA GLY A 74 -4.22 4.94 -19.71
C GLY A 74 -4.42 5.41 -21.17
N ALA A 75 -3.35 5.39 -21.98
CA ALA A 75 -3.41 5.74 -23.40
C ALA A 75 -4.19 4.72 -24.26
N LYS A 76 -4.35 3.48 -23.79
CA LYS A 76 -5.08 2.40 -24.49
C LYS A 76 -6.54 2.27 -24.04
N VAL A 77 -6.94 2.94 -22.97
CA VAL A 77 -8.34 2.92 -22.51
C VAL A 77 -9.21 3.71 -23.47
N THR A 78 -10.21 3.04 -24.07
CA THR A 78 -11.17 3.64 -24.99
C THR A 78 -12.34 4.26 -24.25
N ASP A 79 -13.11 5.12 -24.93
CA ASP A 79 -14.33 5.69 -24.35
C ASP A 79 -15.39 4.62 -24.08
N GLU A 80 -15.39 3.51 -24.81
CA GLU A 80 -16.25 2.37 -24.55
C GLU A 80 -15.90 1.70 -23.21
N MET A 81 -14.59 1.48 -22.94
CA MET A 81 -14.11 0.90 -21.68
C MET A 81 -14.40 1.80 -20.46
N LYS A 82 -14.51 3.12 -20.68
CA LYS A 82 -14.80 4.07 -19.60
C LYS A 82 -16.27 4.11 -19.19
N LYS A 83 -17.18 3.56 -19.99
CA LYS A 83 -18.62 3.70 -19.72
C LYS A 83 -19.06 3.11 -18.39
N ASP A 84 -18.49 1.96 -18.04
CA ASP A 84 -18.82 1.25 -16.83
C ASP A 84 -17.83 1.55 -15.68
N LEU A 85 -16.76 2.32 -15.97
CA LEU A 85 -15.76 2.69 -14.97
C LEU A 85 -16.27 3.86 -14.11
N MET A 86 -16.53 3.59 -12.85
CA MET A 86 -17.00 4.59 -11.88
C MET A 86 -15.85 5.30 -11.16
N VAL A 87 -14.79 4.55 -10.82
CA VAL A 87 -13.57 5.07 -10.20
C VAL A 87 -12.37 4.51 -10.93
N GLY A 88 -11.49 5.41 -11.38
CA GLY A 88 -10.30 5.08 -12.16
C GLY A 88 -9.00 5.19 -11.38
N ILE A 89 -7.93 5.50 -12.11
CA ILE A 89 -6.56 5.64 -11.60
C ILE A 89 -6.49 6.80 -10.60
N GLY A 90 -5.81 6.60 -9.48
CA GLY A 90 -5.54 7.60 -8.44
C GLY A 90 -6.22 7.31 -7.09
N GLU A 91 -7.02 6.26 -7.02
CA GLU A 91 -7.68 5.77 -5.80
C GLU A 91 -7.13 4.39 -5.41
N ASN A 92 -7.50 3.91 -4.23
CA ASN A 92 -7.02 2.63 -3.70
C ASN A 92 -7.32 1.43 -4.61
N ALA A 93 -8.49 1.42 -5.26
CA ALA A 93 -8.87 0.41 -6.25
C ALA A 93 -9.79 0.98 -7.32
N GLY A 94 -9.84 0.32 -8.49
CA GLY A 94 -10.81 0.64 -9.52
C GLY A 94 -12.21 0.15 -9.16
N VAL A 95 -13.25 0.88 -9.57
CA VAL A 95 -14.66 0.53 -9.35
C VAL A 95 -15.39 0.51 -10.68
N THR A 96 -16.11 -0.58 -10.96
CA THR A 96 -16.85 -0.79 -12.20
C THR A 96 -18.33 -1.06 -11.90
N ASP A 97 -19.21 -0.40 -12.65
CA ASP A 97 -20.64 -0.67 -12.61
C ASP A 97 -20.95 -2.07 -13.15
N ILE A 98 -21.81 -2.81 -12.45
CA ILE A 98 -22.28 -4.14 -12.88
C ILE A 98 -23.80 -4.18 -13.05
N GLY A 99 -24.45 -3.03 -13.03
CA GLY A 99 -25.89 -2.88 -13.21
C GLY A 99 -26.69 -2.92 -11.92
N ASP A 100 -27.96 -2.56 -12.00
CA ASP A 100 -28.93 -2.57 -10.89
C ASP A 100 -28.49 -1.80 -9.63
N GLY A 101 -27.64 -0.77 -9.79
CA GLY A 101 -27.10 0.04 -8.70
C GLY A 101 -26.01 -0.66 -7.89
N TRP A 102 -25.41 -1.72 -8.43
CA TRP A 102 -24.28 -2.42 -7.86
C TRP A 102 -22.98 -2.13 -8.59
N ALA A 103 -21.89 -2.06 -7.84
CA ALA A 103 -20.55 -1.95 -8.35
C ALA A 103 -19.65 -3.06 -7.78
N VAL A 104 -18.65 -3.45 -8.55
CA VAL A 104 -17.56 -4.32 -8.14
C VAL A 104 -16.27 -3.52 -8.08
N THR A 105 -15.47 -3.80 -7.09
CA THR A 105 -14.09 -3.30 -6.99
C THR A 105 -13.15 -4.49 -6.84
N PHE A 106 -11.97 -4.36 -7.39
CA PHE A 106 -10.89 -5.33 -7.17
C PHE A 106 -9.54 -4.65 -7.30
N LYS A 107 -8.58 -5.21 -6.60
CA LYS A 107 -7.17 -4.80 -6.66
C LYS A 107 -6.29 -6.03 -6.54
N ILE A 108 -5.15 -6.01 -7.19
CA ILE A 108 -4.10 -7.01 -7.07
C ILE A 108 -2.79 -6.32 -6.76
N GLU A 109 -2.10 -6.81 -5.76
CA GLU A 109 -0.73 -6.40 -5.41
C GLU A 109 0.14 -7.59 -5.08
N SER A 110 1.46 -7.39 -5.13
CA SER A 110 2.43 -8.40 -4.73
C SER A 110 3.06 -8.05 -3.39
N HIS A 111 3.24 -9.07 -2.51
CA HIS A 111 3.89 -8.92 -1.20
C HIS A 111 5.10 -9.86 -1.12
N ASN A 112 6.12 -9.58 -1.96
CA ASN A 112 7.18 -10.51 -2.32
C ASN A 112 8.24 -10.69 -1.24
N HIS A 113 9.00 -9.64 -0.92
CA HIS A 113 10.11 -9.71 0.03
C HIS A 113 9.67 -10.11 1.44
N PRO A 114 8.60 -9.56 2.00
CA PRO A 114 8.11 -10.02 3.30
C PRO A 114 7.77 -11.51 3.29
N SER A 115 7.17 -12.01 2.20
CA SER A 115 6.83 -13.42 2.03
C SER A 115 8.06 -14.31 1.82
N TYR A 116 9.16 -13.78 1.30
CA TYR A 116 10.41 -14.52 1.22
C TYR A 116 11.08 -14.66 2.57
N VAL A 117 11.09 -13.58 3.36
CA VAL A 117 11.73 -13.51 4.70
C VAL A 117 10.94 -14.31 5.73
N GLU A 118 9.65 -14.03 5.87
CA GLU A 118 8.71 -14.69 6.78
C GLU A 118 7.46 -15.15 6.01
N PRO A 119 7.51 -16.31 5.37
CA PRO A 119 6.52 -16.72 4.38
C PRO A 119 5.08 -16.70 4.88
N TYR A 120 4.84 -17.10 6.12
CA TYR A 120 3.50 -17.09 6.70
C TYR A 120 2.99 -15.66 6.91
N GLN A 121 3.74 -14.84 7.66
CA GLN A 121 3.32 -13.47 7.98
C GLN A 121 3.33 -12.56 6.75
N GLY A 122 4.34 -12.68 5.89
CA GLY A 122 4.39 -11.91 4.66
C GLY A 122 3.19 -12.16 3.75
N ALA A 123 2.80 -13.41 3.54
CA ALA A 123 1.63 -13.74 2.73
C ALA A 123 0.31 -13.38 3.42
N ALA A 124 0.21 -13.58 4.73
CA ALA A 124 -0.95 -13.19 5.52
C ALA A 124 -1.22 -11.68 5.43
N THR A 125 -0.18 -10.85 5.62
CA THR A 125 -0.30 -9.39 5.55
C THR A 125 -0.51 -8.88 4.12
N GLY A 126 -0.06 -9.62 3.10
CA GLY A 126 -0.43 -9.37 1.71
C GLY A 126 -1.93 -9.47 1.47
N VAL A 127 -2.57 -10.52 2.01
CA VAL A 127 -4.04 -10.65 1.94
C VAL A 127 -4.72 -9.53 2.74
N GLY A 128 -4.25 -9.23 3.96
CA GLY A 128 -4.82 -8.16 4.79
C GLY A 128 -4.75 -6.80 4.11
N GLY A 129 -3.60 -6.42 3.56
CA GLY A 129 -3.42 -5.16 2.85
C GLY A 129 -4.37 -5.00 1.68
N ILE A 130 -4.47 -6.02 0.82
CA ILE A 130 -5.35 -5.94 -0.35
C ILE A 130 -6.84 -5.91 0.04
N VAL A 131 -7.24 -6.56 1.13
CA VAL A 131 -8.59 -6.49 1.67
C VAL A 131 -8.92 -5.10 2.21
N ARG A 132 -7.95 -4.43 2.88
CA ARG A 132 -8.13 -3.05 3.36
C ARG A 132 -8.32 -2.05 2.22
N ASP A 133 -7.61 -2.20 1.09
CA ASP A 133 -7.87 -1.40 -0.10
C ASP A 133 -9.32 -1.52 -0.58
N ILE A 134 -9.86 -2.75 -0.58
CA ILE A 134 -11.26 -2.98 -0.95
C ILE A 134 -12.22 -2.30 0.03
N ILE A 135 -11.93 -2.37 1.34
CA ILE A 135 -12.74 -1.69 2.35
C ILE A 135 -12.67 -0.16 2.16
N SER A 136 -11.50 0.39 1.88
CA SER A 136 -11.31 1.83 1.67
C SER A 136 -12.20 2.39 0.56
N MET A 137 -12.56 1.54 -0.43
CA MET A 137 -13.48 1.92 -1.50
C MET A 137 -14.95 1.90 -1.09
N GLY A 138 -15.28 1.48 0.13
CA GLY A 138 -16.68 1.33 0.60
C GLY A 138 -17.26 -0.06 0.38
N ALA A 139 -16.47 -1.00 -0.12
CA ALA A 139 -16.96 -2.32 -0.52
C ALA A 139 -16.85 -3.38 0.58
N ARG A 140 -17.77 -4.35 0.56
CA ARG A 140 -17.61 -5.59 1.30
C ARG A 140 -16.72 -6.54 0.53
N PRO A 141 -15.59 -6.96 1.08
CA PRO A 141 -14.79 -8.04 0.49
C PRO A 141 -15.59 -9.33 0.43
N ILE A 142 -15.53 -10.03 -0.71
CA ILE A 142 -16.33 -11.26 -0.94
C ILE A 142 -15.49 -12.44 -1.40
N ALA A 143 -14.30 -12.21 -1.95
CA ALA A 143 -13.42 -13.27 -2.45
C ALA A 143 -11.98 -12.78 -2.53
N VAL A 144 -11.04 -13.74 -2.50
CA VAL A 144 -9.62 -13.53 -2.77
C VAL A 144 -9.15 -14.47 -3.88
N MET A 145 -8.06 -14.12 -4.55
CA MET A 145 -7.35 -14.94 -5.53
C MET A 145 -5.85 -14.71 -5.38
N ASP A 146 -5.03 -15.74 -5.64
CA ASP A 146 -3.60 -15.68 -5.39
C ASP A 146 -2.80 -16.28 -6.55
N PRO A 147 -2.45 -15.51 -7.58
CA PRO A 147 -1.52 -15.96 -8.62
C PRO A 147 -0.08 -15.89 -8.11
N LEU A 148 0.52 -17.05 -7.85
CA LEU A 148 1.80 -17.20 -7.18
C LEU A 148 2.91 -17.64 -8.15
N ARG A 149 4.11 -17.10 -7.96
CA ARG A 149 5.32 -17.46 -8.73
C ARG A 149 6.45 -17.77 -7.75
N PHE A 150 7.05 -18.92 -7.89
CA PHE A 150 8.13 -19.38 -7.03
C PHE A 150 9.37 -19.75 -7.84
N GLY A 151 10.53 -19.83 -7.19
CA GLY A 151 11.76 -20.36 -7.77
C GLY A 151 11.62 -21.80 -8.28
N ALA A 152 12.70 -22.37 -8.79
CA ALA A 152 12.69 -23.74 -9.30
C ALA A 152 12.10 -24.74 -8.28
N ILE A 153 11.24 -25.63 -8.74
CA ILE A 153 10.47 -26.55 -7.87
C ILE A 153 11.37 -27.48 -7.06
N ASP A 154 12.53 -27.83 -7.60
CA ASP A 154 13.52 -28.72 -6.98
C ASP A 154 14.51 -27.97 -6.07
N HIS A 155 14.43 -26.65 -5.98
CA HIS A 155 15.29 -25.88 -5.11
C HIS A 155 14.82 -25.96 -3.65
N PRO A 156 15.71 -26.27 -2.69
CA PRO A 156 15.33 -26.46 -1.28
C PRO A 156 14.61 -25.25 -0.64
N ASP A 157 15.00 -24.05 -1.02
CA ASP A 157 14.41 -22.81 -0.47
C ASP A 157 12.98 -22.58 -0.99
N THR A 158 12.66 -23.05 -2.20
CA THR A 158 11.29 -23.00 -2.73
C THR A 158 10.32 -23.79 -1.84
N ALA A 159 10.72 -24.95 -1.37
CA ALA A 159 9.91 -25.78 -0.46
C ALA A 159 9.67 -25.08 0.90
N ARG A 160 10.67 -24.33 1.39
CA ARG A 160 10.55 -23.51 2.61
C ARG A 160 9.50 -22.41 2.45
N VAL A 161 9.55 -21.70 1.33
CA VAL A 161 8.72 -20.51 1.09
C VAL A 161 7.28 -20.89 0.80
N ILE A 162 7.03 -21.83 -0.11
CA ILE A 162 5.67 -22.17 -0.57
C ILE A 162 4.75 -22.63 0.55
N GLY A 163 5.26 -23.48 1.46
CA GLY A 163 4.46 -24.00 2.58
C GLY A 163 3.96 -22.88 3.50
N GLY A 164 4.83 -21.93 3.83
CA GLY A 164 4.47 -20.79 4.65
C GLY A 164 3.53 -19.82 3.94
N VAL A 165 3.77 -19.52 2.66
CA VAL A 165 2.91 -18.63 1.85
C VAL A 165 1.49 -19.18 1.77
N VAL A 166 1.30 -20.43 1.38
CA VAL A 166 -0.02 -21.06 1.29
C VAL A 166 -0.74 -21.08 2.64
N ALA A 167 0.00 -21.38 3.72
CA ALA A 167 -0.57 -21.36 5.06
C ALA A 167 -0.96 -19.96 5.54
N GLY A 168 -0.16 -18.95 5.19
CA GLY A 168 -0.45 -17.54 5.52
C GLY A 168 -1.70 -17.02 4.82
N ILE A 169 -1.80 -17.23 3.51
CA ILE A 169 -2.99 -16.90 2.70
C ILE A 169 -4.22 -17.59 3.28
N GLY A 170 -4.16 -18.91 3.46
CA GLY A 170 -5.28 -19.70 3.95
C GLY A 170 -5.68 -19.31 5.37
N GLY A 171 -4.72 -19.08 6.27
CA GLY A 171 -4.98 -18.68 7.66
C GLY A 171 -5.68 -17.34 7.75
N TYR A 172 -5.23 -16.35 6.98
CA TYR A 172 -5.81 -15.01 6.98
C TYR A 172 -7.21 -15.02 6.32
N GLY A 173 -7.32 -15.53 5.09
CA GLY A 173 -8.57 -15.57 4.36
C GLY A 173 -9.69 -16.34 5.06
N ASN A 174 -9.36 -17.50 5.66
CA ASN A 174 -10.32 -18.28 6.44
C ASN A 174 -10.85 -17.53 7.66
N SER A 175 -9.99 -16.79 8.37
CA SER A 175 -10.40 -16.00 9.53
C SER A 175 -11.34 -14.86 9.13
N LEU A 176 -11.13 -14.27 7.95
CA LEU A 176 -12.03 -13.26 7.38
C LEU A 176 -13.34 -13.86 6.87
N GLY A 177 -13.38 -15.16 6.59
CA GLY A 177 -14.50 -15.85 5.93
C GLY A 177 -14.57 -15.57 4.44
N LEU A 178 -13.43 -15.30 3.81
CA LEU A 178 -13.30 -15.05 2.37
C LEU A 178 -12.86 -16.34 1.65
N PRO A 179 -13.63 -16.83 0.66
CA PRO A 179 -13.19 -17.95 -0.16
C PRO A 179 -12.06 -17.52 -1.08
N ASN A 180 -11.03 -18.35 -1.23
CA ASN A 180 -10.13 -18.28 -2.35
C ASN A 180 -10.79 -18.93 -3.56
N ILE A 181 -11.08 -18.16 -4.60
CA ILE A 181 -11.88 -18.61 -5.77
C ILE A 181 -11.04 -18.84 -7.01
N GLY A 182 -9.73 -18.62 -6.94
CA GLY A 182 -8.86 -18.80 -8.08
C GLY A 182 -7.41 -18.42 -7.78
N GLY A 183 -6.63 -18.41 -8.84
CA GLY A 183 -5.21 -18.20 -8.81
C GLY A 183 -4.50 -19.31 -9.57
N GLU A 184 -3.19 -19.27 -9.56
CA GLU A 184 -2.33 -20.25 -10.20
C GLU A 184 -0.98 -20.30 -9.49
N VAL A 185 -0.25 -21.37 -9.69
CA VAL A 185 1.11 -21.51 -9.15
C VAL A 185 2.04 -21.88 -10.29
N GLU A 186 3.09 -21.11 -10.48
CA GLU A 186 4.14 -21.37 -11.47
C GLU A 186 5.51 -21.39 -10.80
N PHE A 187 6.41 -22.17 -11.40
CA PHE A 187 7.78 -22.36 -10.92
C PHE A 187 8.76 -22.02 -12.04
N ASP A 188 9.64 -21.07 -11.78
CA ASP A 188 10.73 -20.72 -12.68
C ASP A 188 11.93 -20.21 -11.88
N SER A 189 13.13 -20.58 -12.30
CA SER A 189 14.37 -20.17 -11.63
C SER A 189 14.57 -18.65 -11.55
N CYS A 190 13.92 -17.88 -12.43
CA CYS A 190 13.97 -16.42 -12.40
C CYS A 190 13.34 -15.81 -11.13
N TYR A 191 12.45 -16.54 -10.45
CA TYR A 191 11.83 -16.12 -9.20
C TYR A 191 12.58 -16.62 -7.95
N GLN A 192 13.76 -17.24 -8.13
CA GLN A 192 14.54 -17.71 -6.99
C GLN A 192 14.95 -16.52 -6.10
N ALA A 193 14.76 -16.67 -4.78
CA ALA A 193 14.99 -15.65 -3.76
C ALA A 193 14.12 -14.36 -3.88
N ASN A 194 13.26 -14.28 -4.88
CA ASN A 194 12.30 -13.18 -5.05
C ASN A 194 10.98 -13.69 -5.65
N PRO A 195 10.19 -14.45 -4.90
CA PRO A 195 8.90 -14.97 -5.37
C PRO A 195 7.93 -13.82 -5.66
N LEU A 196 6.96 -14.04 -6.54
CA LEU A 196 5.81 -13.16 -6.65
C LEU A 196 4.66 -13.77 -5.84
N VAL A 197 4.33 -13.12 -4.73
CA VAL A 197 3.20 -13.50 -3.88
C VAL A 197 2.11 -12.47 -4.08
N ASN A 198 1.32 -12.68 -5.13
CA ASN A 198 0.25 -11.76 -5.47
C ASN A 198 -1.01 -12.12 -4.69
N ALA A 199 -1.64 -11.12 -4.10
CA ALA A 199 -2.96 -11.22 -3.50
C ALA A 199 -3.92 -10.32 -4.28
N LEU A 200 -5.05 -10.86 -4.69
CA LEU A 200 -6.15 -10.14 -5.29
C LEU A 200 -7.37 -10.26 -4.39
N ALA A 201 -8.02 -9.16 -4.08
CA ALA A 201 -9.32 -9.17 -3.42
C ALA A 201 -10.39 -8.55 -4.30
N VAL A 202 -11.61 -9.07 -4.16
CA VAL A 202 -12.80 -8.57 -4.84
C VAL A 202 -13.80 -8.14 -3.80
N GLY A 203 -14.42 -6.97 -4.01
CA GLY A 203 -15.49 -6.46 -3.18
C GLY A 203 -16.71 -6.05 -4.00
N ILE A 204 -17.84 -5.97 -3.30
CA ILE A 204 -19.11 -5.52 -3.87
C ILE A 204 -19.72 -4.42 -3.00
N MET A 205 -20.35 -3.44 -3.64
CA MET A 205 -20.99 -2.32 -2.96
C MET A 205 -22.15 -1.75 -3.76
N ARG A 206 -22.99 -0.94 -3.12
CA ARG A 206 -23.92 -0.07 -3.83
C ARG A 206 -23.19 1.17 -4.34
N HIS A 207 -23.71 1.81 -5.39
CA HIS A 207 -23.13 3.04 -5.91
C HIS A 207 -23.01 4.14 -4.85
N GLU A 208 -24.00 4.25 -3.95
CA GLU A 208 -24.00 5.22 -2.86
C GLU A 208 -22.97 4.93 -1.74
N ASP A 209 -22.45 3.72 -1.68
CA ASP A 209 -21.46 3.32 -0.69
C ASP A 209 -20.01 3.59 -1.13
N ILE A 210 -19.78 4.03 -2.37
CA ILE A 210 -18.44 4.36 -2.87
C ILE A 210 -17.80 5.42 -1.97
N ARG A 211 -16.58 5.16 -1.51
CA ARG A 211 -15.75 6.07 -0.72
C ARG A 211 -14.42 6.29 -1.40
N LEU A 212 -13.83 7.45 -1.18
CA LEU A 212 -12.58 7.87 -1.78
C LEU A 212 -11.61 8.35 -0.71
N ALA A 213 -10.32 8.31 -1.02
CA ALA A 213 -9.25 8.82 -0.17
C ALA A 213 -9.17 10.36 -0.28
N ASN A 214 -10.02 11.05 0.46
CA ASN A 214 -10.25 12.48 0.28
C ASN A 214 -10.47 13.17 1.64
N ALA A 215 -9.63 14.15 2.00
CA ALA A 215 -9.82 14.98 3.18
C ALA A 215 -10.60 16.27 2.84
N SER A 216 -11.92 16.15 2.70
CA SER A 216 -12.83 17.25 2.44
C SER A 216 -13.42 17.84 3.71
N GLY A 217 -13.81 19.13 3.63
CA GLY A 217 -14.48 19.86 4.70
C GLY A 217 -13.52 20.41 5.75
N VAL A 218 -13.18 21.69 5.63
CA VAL A 218 -12.33 22.39 6.62
C VAL A 218 -12.93 22.27 8.01
N GLY A 219 -12.12 21.84 8.99
CA GLY A 219 -12.54 21.58 10.36
C GLY A 219 -13.05 20.16 10.63
N ASN A 220 -13.22 19.31 9.60
CA ASN A 220 -13.50 17.89 9.77
C ASN A 220 -12.33 17.22 10.51
N LYS A 221 -12.65 16.25 11.35
CA LYS A 221 -11.68 15.57 12.20
C LYS A 221 -10.97 14.45 11.46
N VAL A 222 -9.67 14.37 11.63
CA VAL A 222 -8.82 13.27 11.16
C VAL A 222 -8.69 12.27 12.30
N VAL A 223 -9.08 11.04 12.06
CA VAL A 223 -9.09 9.97 13.07
C VAL A 223 -8.35 8.75 12.57
N LEU A 224 -7.43 8.24 13.40
CA LEU A 224 -6.76 6.94 13.23
C LEU A 224 -7.47 5.92 14.09
N PHE A 225 -7.80 4.75 13.53
CA PHE A 225 -8.50 3.70 14.25
C PHE A 225 -8.05 2.30 13.79
N GLY A 226 -8.28 1.31 14.64
CA GLY A 226 -7.84 -0.07 14.44
C GLY A 226 -6.77 -0.48 15.44
N ALA A 227 -5.76 -1.21 14.99
CA ALA A 227 -4.65 -1.67 15.82
C ALA A 227 -3.75 -0.51 16.26
N ARG A 228 -3.04 -0.71 17.38
CA ARG A 228 -2.04 0.24 17.87
C ARG A 228 -0.78 0.22 17.01
N THR A 229 -0.17 1.37 16.81
CA THR A 229 1.07 1.53 16.07
C THR A 229 2.26 0.95 16.84
N GLY A 230 3.00 0.06 16.22
CA GLY A 230 4.24 -0.54 16.69
C GLY A 230 5.39 -0.33 15.71
N GLY A 231 6.52 -0.98 15.94
CA GLY A 231 7.71 -0.90 15.09
C GLY A 231 7.69 -1.85 13.87
N ASP A 232 6.52 -2.17 13.34
CA ASP A 232 6.38 -3.14 12.26
C ASP A 232 6.73 -2.51 10.91
N GLY A 233 7.47 -3.23 10.06
CA GLY A 233 7.73 -2.86 8.68
C GLY A 233 8.55 -1.58 8.47
N ILE A 234 9.12 -1.00 9.54
CA ILE A 234 9.87 0.26 9.44
C ILE A 234 11.03 0.09 8.45
N GLY A 235 11.04 0.93 7.40
CA GLY A 235 11.98 0.83 6.29
C GLY A 235 11.69 -0.29 5.31
N GLY A 236 10.62 -1.07 5.49
CA GLY A 236 10.24 -2.17 4.60
C GLY A 236 10.04 -1.71 3.16
N ALA A 237 9.22 -0.71 2.95
CA ALA A 237 8.94 -0.17 1.61
C ALA A 237 10.18 0.45 0.93
N SER A 238 11.08 1.08 1.68
CA SER A 238 12.27 1.71 1.11
C SER A 238 13.44 0.75 0.89
N VAL A 239 13.63 -0.22 1.79
CA VAL A 239 14.77 -1.14 1.78
C VAL A 239 14.44 -2.41 1.01
N LEU A 240 13.28 -3.02 1.26
CA LEU A 240 12.92 -4.32 0.70
C LEU A 240 12.52 -4.26 -0.78
N ALA A 241 11.94 -3.17 -1.24
CA ALA A 241 11.55 -3.04 -2.65
C ALA A 241 12.75 -2.87 -3.60
N SER A 242 13.95 -2.61 -3.07
CA SER A 242 15.12 -2.24 -3.85
C SER A 242 16.29 -3.22 -3.75
N GLU A 243 16.28 -4.16 -2.81
CA GLU A 243 17.41 -5.05 -2.55
C GLU A 243 17.21 -6.46 -3.10
N SER A 244 18.26 -7.00 -3.73
CA SER A 244 18.37 -8.44 -3.99
C SER A 244 19.02 -9.09 -2.78
N PHE A 245 18.42 -10.16 -2.26
CA PHE A 245 19.04 -10.97 -1.23
C PHE A 245 20.12 -11.84 -1.87
N ASP A 246 21.38 -11.57 -1.55
CA ASP A 246 22.48 -12.46 -1.84
C ASP A 246 23.10 -12.96 -0.52
N ASP A 247 23.69 -14.16 -0.56
CA ASP A 247 24.28 -14.83 0.62
C ASP A 247 25.48 -14.07 1.23
N THR A 248 25.90 -12.96 0.65
CA THR A 248 27.13 -12.24 1.02
C THR A 248 26.91 -11.07 1.97
N LYS A 249 25.65 -10.61 2.16
CA LYS A 249 25.33 -9.54 3.08
C LYS A 249 24.46 -10.06 4.24
N PRO A 250 24.88 -9.88 5.52
CA PRO A 250 23.98 -10.12 6.63
C PRO A 250 22.81 -9.15 6.50
N SER A 251 21.64 -9.69 6.13
CA SER A 251 20.44 -8.90 6.08
C SER A 251 20.17 -8.31 7.47
N LYS A 252 20.17 -6.99 7.61
CA LYS A 252 19.38 -6.35 8.66
C LYS A 252 17.95 -6.81 8.33
N ARG A 253 17.44 -7.81 9.06
CA ARG A 253 16.04 -8.23 8.90
C ARG A 253 15.19 -7.03 9.23
N PRO A 254 14.51 -6.40 8.26
CA PRO A 254 13.52 -5.40 8.58
C PRO A 254 12.46 -6.09 9.44
N ALA A 255 11.90 -5.38 10.39
CA ALA A 255 10.80 -5.90 11.18
C ALA A 255 9.67 -6.28 10.22
N VAL A 256 9.37 -7.57 10.11
CA VAL A 256 8.30 -8.06 9.25
C VAL A 256 6.98 -7.66 9.91
N GLN A 257 6.03 -7.25 9.09
CA GLN A 257 4.67 -6.98 9.50
C GLN A 257 4.03 -8.25 10.09
N VAL A 258 3.19 -8.08 11.11
CA VAL A 258 2.43 -9.18 11.72
C VAL A 258 0.95 -8.87 11.55
N GLY A 259 0.22 -9.77 10.88
CA GLY A 259 -1.21 -9.63 10.64
C GLY A 259 -2.06 -10.26 11.75
N ASP A 260 -3.14 -9.59 12.13
CA ASP A 260 -4.20 -10.09 12.98
C ASP A 260 -5.53 -10.18 12.20
N PRO A 261 -5.84 -11.34 11.59
CA PRO A 261 -7.04 -11.48 10.78
C PRO A 261 -8.34 -11.35 11.58
N PHE A 262 -8.32 -11.54 12.90
CA PHE A 262 -9.48 -11.28 13.73
C PHE A 262 -9.75 -9.78 13.88
N ALA A 263 -8.71 -8.99 14.13
CA ALA A 263 -8.81 -7.53 14.17
C ALA A 263 -9.28 -6.99 12.81
N GLU A 264 -8.73 -7.50 11.71
CA GLU A 264 -9.17 -7.15 10.34
C GLU A 264 -10.65 -7.48 10.12
N LYS A 265 -11.12 -8.65 10.56
CA LYS A 265 -12.55 -9.01 10.45
C LYS A 265 -13.45 -8.05 11.18
N VAL A 266 -13.08 -7.65 12.38
CA VAL A 266 -13.82 -6.64 13.16
C VAL A 266 -13.78 -5.28 12.44
N LEU A 267 -12.64 -4.90 11.90
CA LEU A 267 -12.46 -3.65 11.16
C LEU A 267 -13.35 -3.60 9.90
N ILE A 268 -13.46 -4.70 9.15
CA ILE A 268 -14.39 -4.81 8.01
C ILE A 268 -15.82 -4.45 8.43
N GLU A 269 -16.34 -5.10 9.44
CA GLU A 269 -17.73 -4.89 9.86
C GLU A 269 -17.95 -3.48 10.44
N CYS A 270 -16.95 -2.94 11.14
CA CYS A 270 -16.95 -1.59 11.64
C CYS A 270 -17.01 -0.56 10.49
N CYS A 271 -16.14 -0.68 9.49
CA CYS A 271 -16.12 0.21 8.34
C CYS A 271 -17.43 0.15 7.53
N LEU A 272 -17.96 -1.04 7.29
CA LEU A 272 -19.25 -1.19 6.59
C LEU A 272 -20.42 -0.52 7.33
N GLU A 273 -20.39 -0.49 8.67
CA GLU A 273 -21.40 0.25 9.44
C GLU A 273 -21.20 1.76 9.34
N LEU A 274 -19.96 2.24 9.32
CA LEU A 274 -19.63 3.66 9.06
C LEU A 274 -20.16 4.12 7.70
N PHE A 275 -19.96 3.32 6.65
CA PHE A 275 -20.41 3.63 5.29
C PHE A 275 -21.93 3.67 5.17
N LYS A 276 -22.61 2.65 5.66
CA LYS A 276 -24.08 2.58 5.69
C LYS A 276 -24.70 3.78 6.40
N GLY A 277 -24.01 4.31 7.40
CA GLY A 277 -24.42 5.49 8.14
C GLY A 277 -24.01 6.82 7.50
N SER A 278 -23.20 6.82 6.43
CA SER A 278 -22.55 8.01 5.88
C SER A 278 -21.87 8.84 6.98
N VAL A 279 -21.09 8.15 7.84
CA VAL A 279 -20.44 8.74 9.02
C VAL A 279 -19.08 9.34 8.67
N VAL A 280 -18.43 8.82 7.62
CA VAL A 280 -17.11 9.25 7.16
C VAL A 280 -17.21 9.95 5.81
N GLU A 281 -16.44 11.03 5.64
CA GLU A 281 -16.34 11.81 4.41
C GLU A 281 -15.28 11.22 3.46
N GLY A 282 -14.17 10.76 4.02
CA GLY A 282 -13.09 10.09 3.31
C GLY A 282 -12.43 9.06 4.20
N ILE A 283 -11.77 8.09 3.58
CA ILE A 283 -11.09 7.00 4.29
C ILE A 283 -9.90 6.50 3.49
N GLN A 284 -8.83 6.12 4.20
CA GLN A 284 -7.62 5.53 3.66
C GLN A 284 -7.17 4.41 4.58
N ASP A 285 -6.68 3.31 4.02
CA ASP A 285 -5.98 2.29 4.80
C ASP A 285 -4.53 2.71 5.10
N LEU A 286 -3.92 2.04 6.06
CA LEU A 286 -2.51 2.19 6.37
C LEU A 286 -1.78 0.90 5.97
N GLY A 287 -1.28 0.87 4.75
CA GLY A 287 -0.40 -0.16 4.23
C GLY A 287 1.06 0.30 4.28
N ALA A 288 1.74 0.23 3.15
CA ALA A 288 3.10 0.73 2.97
C ALA A 288 3.20 2.22 3.33
N ALA A 289 4.29 2.60 3.97
CA ALA A 289 4.54 3.96 4.46
C ALA A 289 3.53 4.48 5.51
N GLY A 290 2.58 3.67 5.97
CA GLY A 290 1.73 3.91 7.12
C GLY A 290 1.08 5.30 7.20
N ILE A 291 1.33 6.04 8.28
CA ILE A 291 0.76 7.38 8.52
C ILE A 291 1.25 8.40 7.47
N SER A 292 2.49 8.26 6.97
CA SER A 292 3.01 9.14 5.91
C SER A 292 2.16 9.06 4.65
N CYS A 293 1.81 7.85 4.20
CA CYS A 293 0.94 7.62 3.05
C CYS A 293 -0.46 8.17 3.31
N ALA A 294 -1.13 7.70 4.37
CA ALA A 294 -2.52 8.06 4.63
C ALA A 294 -2.74 9.57 4.79
N THR A 295 -1.85 10.28 5.50
CA THR A 295 -1.98 11.72 5.69
C THR A 295 -1.71 12.52 4.41
N SER A 296 -0.66 12.15 3.65
CA SER A 296 -0.31 12.87 2.44
C SER A 296 -1.32 12.65 1.31
N GLU A 297 -1.83 11.44 1.14
CA GLU A 297 -2.83 11.14 0.12
C GLU A 297 -4.19 11.78 0.44
N LEU A 298 -4.71 11.61 1.65
CA LEU A 298 -5.94 12.26 2.08
C LEU A 298 -5.88 13.79 1.91
N ALA A 299 -4.78 14.42 2.34
CA ALA A 299 -4.63 15.87 2.23
C ALA A 299 -4.50 16.32 0.78
N SER A 300 -3.73 15.60 -0.07
CA SER A 300 -3.49 16.00 -1.46
C SER A 300 -4.72 15.83 -2.35
N ASN A 301 -5.59 14.88 -2.05
CA ASN A 301 -6.82 14.60 -2.79
C ASN A 301 -8.03 15.41 -2.29
N GLY A 302 -7.90 16.16 -1.18
CA GLY A 302 -8.96 16.93 -0.56
C GLY A 302 -8.79 18.44 -0.71
N GLU A 303 -9.00 19.17 0.41
CA GLU A 303 -8.87 20.64 0.48
C GLU A 303 -7.40 21.12 0.39
N GLY A 304 -6.44 20.21 0.29
CA GLY A 304 -5.01 20.48 0.15
C GLY A 304 -4.30 20.78 1.47
N GLY A 305 -4.94 20.57 2.61
CA GLY A 305 -4.30 20.81 3.90
C GLY A 305 -4.81 19.93 5.02
N MET A 306 -3.91 19.63 5.96
CA MET A 306 -4.22 18.83 7.15
C MET A 306 -3.26 19.23 8.29
N HIS A 307 -3.79 19.28 9.51
CA HIS A 307 -3.01 19.48 10.72
C HIS A 307 -3.16 18.25 11.62
N VAL A 308 -2.05 17.64 12.02
CA VAL A 308 -2.00 16.38 12.76
C VAL A 308 -1.08 16.51 13.97
N ASP A 309 -1.56 16.09 15.13
CA ASP A 309 -0.77 15.93 16.34
C ASP A 309 -0.39 14.45 16.50
N LEU A 310 0.85 14.12 16.18
CA LEU A 310 1.35 12.75 16.16
C LEU A 310 1.47 12.13 17.56
N THR A 311 1.51 12.97 18.63
CA THR A 311 1.53 12.48 20.02
C THR A 311 0.25 11.76 20.41
N LYS A 312 -0.83 11.97 19.68
CA LYS A 312 -2.12 11.31 19.89
C LYS A 312 -2.21 9.91 19.29
N VAL A 313 -1.21 9.48 18.52
CA VAL A 313 -1.20 8.12 17.98
C VAL A 313 -1.11 7.10 19.11
N LEU A 314 -2.04 6.15 19.13
CA LEU A 314 -2.02 5.06 20.11
C LEU A 314 -0.88 4.09 19.79
N LEU A 315 0.12 4.06 20.64
CA LEU A 315 1.33 3.27 20.45
C LEU A 315 1.24 1.93 21.21
N ARG A 316 1.70 0.86 20.54
CA ARG A 316 2.03 -0.42 21.15
C ARG A 316 3.45 -0.38 21.74
N ASP A 317 4.36 0.33 21.10
CA ASP A 317 5.72 0.57 21.54
C ASP A 317 5.93 2.08 21.79
N PRO A 318 5.97 2.52 23.05
CA PRO A 318 6.13 3.94 23.41
C PRO A 318 7.57 4.46 23.22
N THR A 319 8.50 3.62 22.72
CA THR A 319 9.89 4.03 22.48
C THR A 319 10.13 4.52 21.05
N LEU A 320 9.12 4.43 20.19
CA LEU A 320 9.20 4.87 18.81
C LEU A 320 9.44 6.38 18.70
N THR A 321 10.33 6.75 17.81
CA THR A 321 10.56 8.16 17.41
C THR A 321 9.45 8.63 16.48
N PRO A 322 9.24 9.95 16.32
CA PRO A 322 8.27 10.49 15.38
C PRO A 322 8.45 9.96 13.94
N GLY A 323 9.68 9.87 13.45
CA GLY A 323 9.96 9.32 12.13
C GLY A 323 9.57 7.84 12.01
N GLU A 324 9.84 7.04 13.04
CA GLU A 324 9.43 5.62 13.07
C GLU A 324 7.91 5.46 13.13
N ILE A 325 7.19 6.33 13.86
CA ILE A 325 5.72 6.32 13.89
C ILE A 325 5.16 6.64 12.50
N LEU A 326 5.73 7.60 11.79
CA LEU A 326 5.32 7.98 10.44
C LEU A 326 5.56 6.87 9.42
N MET A 327 6.66 6.11 9.56
CA MET A 327 7.04 5.01 8.67
C MET A 327 6.48 3.64 9.06
N SER A 328 5.85 3.53 10.23
CA SER A 328 5.35 2.24 10.72
C SER A 328 4.29 1.66 9.81
N GLU A 329 4.46 0.40 9.45
CA GLU A 329 3.54 -0.38 8.61
C GLU A 329 2.71 -1.38 9.45
N SER A 330 2.45 -1.07 10.73
CA SER A 330 1.54 -1.87 11.56
C SER A 330 0.21 -2.07 10.84
N GLN A 331 -0.23 -3.31 10.77
CA GLN A 331 -1.41 -3.72 10.01
C GLN A 331 -2.72 -3.38 10.73
N GLU A 332 -3.84 -3.60 10.08
CA GLU A 332 -5.20 -3.44 10.62
C GLU A 332 -5.48 -2.02 11.16
N ARG A 333 -4.98 -0.99 10.44
CA ARG A 333 -5.22 0.41 10.74
C ARG A 333 -5.88 1.13 9.57
N MET A 334 -6.79 2.05 9.90
CA MET A 334 -7.47 2.91 8.94
C MET A 334 -7.41 4.37 9.42
N MET A 335 -7.40 5.31 8.47
CA MET A 335 -7.55 6.74 8.75
C MET A 335 -8.79 7.27 8.06
N ALA A 336 -9.63 8.00 8.79
CA ALA A 336 -10.84 8.56 8.23
C ALA A 336 -10.97 10.05 8.54
N VAL A 337 -11.78 10.72 7.72
CA VAL A 337 -12.20 12.11 7.90
C VAL A 337 -13.66 12.09 8.32
N VAL A 338 -13.96 12.73 9.45
CA VAL A 338 -15.29 12.71 10.10
C VAL A 338 -15.73 14.14 10.35
N SER A 339 -16.94 14.52 9.88
CA SER A 339 -17.49 15.81 10.17
C SER A 339 -17.83 15.96 11.67
N PRO A 340 -17.73 17.18 12.25
CA PRO A 340 -18.01 17.40 13.67
C PRO A 340 -19.35 16.87 14.16
N GLU A 341 -20.38 16.94 13.33
CA GLU A 341 -21.73 16.42 13.62
C GLU A 341 -21.78 14.88 13.67
N ASN A 342 -20.85 14.17 13.04
CA ASN A 342 -20.81 12.72 13.00
C ASN A 342 -19.87 12.12 14.07
N VAL A 343 -19.13 12.92 14.82
CA VAL A 343 -18.17 12.44 15.84
C VAL A 343 -18.82 11.49 16.84
N GLU A 344 -19.97 11.87 17.44
CA GLU A 344 -20.65 11.03 18.43
C GLU A 344 -21.11 9.67 17.84
N ARG A 345 -21.53 9.67 16.55
CA ARG A 345 -21.94 8.45 15.86
C ARG A 345 -20.72 7.57 15.55
N PHE A 346 -19.62 8.19 15.14
CA PHE A 346 -18.36 7.49 14.92
C PHE A 346 -17.91 6.79 16.20
N GLU A 347 -17.83 7.51 17.32
CA GLU A 347 -17.45 6.95 18.62
C GLU A 347 -18.37 5.81 19.09
N ALA A 348 -19.69 5.96 18.86
CA ALA A 348 -20.63 4.90 19.20
C ALA A 348 -20.39 3.61 18.39
N ILE A 349 -20.02 3.73 17.11
CA ILE A 349 -19.69 2.58 16.26
C ILE A 349 -18.37 1.94 16.72
N MET A 350 -17.32 2.75 16.97
CA MET A 350 -16.05 2.26 17.48
C MET A 350 -16.24 1.48 18.79
N ASN A 351 -16.98 2.06 19.73
CA ASN A 351 -17.28 1.43 21.02
C ASN A 351 -18.08 0.14 20.89
N LYS A 352 -19.05 0.11 19.96
CA LYS A 352 -19.85 -1.11 19.66
C LYS A 352 -18.97 -2.26 19.18
N TRP A 353 -18.02 -2.00 18.30
CA TRP A 353 -17.15 -3.01 17.73
C TRP A 353 -15.88 -3.25 18.57
N GLY A 354 -15.64 -2.42 19.59
CA GLY A 354 -14.43 -2.50 20.43
C GLY A 354 -13.16 -2.12 19.69
N VAL A 355 -13.27 -1.23 18.68
CA VAL A 355 -12.14 -0.73 17.90
C VAL A 355 -11.56 0.49 18.60
N GLU A 356 -10.25 0.49 18.82
CA GLU A 356 -9.54 1.65 19.39
C GLU A 356 -9.42 2.76 18.31
N TYR A 357 -9.48 4.01 18.75
CA TYR A 357 -9.38 5.17 17.88
C TYR A 357 -8.75 6.37 18.58
N SER A 358 -8.23 7.30 17.80
CA SER A 358 -7.72 8.58 18.27
C SER A 358 -7.92 9.66 17.23
N PHE A 359 -8.49 10.79 17.63
CA PHE A 359 -8.59 11.99 16.80
C PHE A 359 -7.24 12.70 16.79
N LEU A 360 -6.54 12.63 15.67
CA LEU A 360 -5.19 13.17 15.53
C LEU A 360 -5.18 14.65 15.20
N GLY A 361 -6.22 15.16 14.52
CA GLY A 361 -6.22 16.54 14.06
C GLY A 361 -7.43 16.89 13.21
N GLU A 362 -7.22 17.79 12.25
CA GLU A 362 -8.30 18.31 11.42
C GLU A 362 -7.84 18.68 10.01
N VAL A 363 -8.81 18.71 9.10
CA VAL A 363 -8.65 19.18 7.73
C VAL A 363 -8.54 20.69 7.72
N THR A 364 -7.60 21.21 6.95
CA THR A 364 -7.39 22.66 6.74
C THR A 364 -7.40 23.00 5.25
N ASN A 365 -7.45 24.27 4.93
CA ASN A 365 -7.28 24.79 3.57
C ASN A 365 -5.93 25.51 3.39
N SER A 366 -4.95 25.14 4.18
CA SER A 366 -3.63 25.80 4.18
C SER A 366 -2.77 25.48 2.96
N GLY A 367 -3.11 24.44 2.20
CA GLY A 367 -2.24 23.86 1.17
C GLY A 367 -1.03 23.13 1.76
N ARG A 368 -1.04 22.84 3.06
CA ARG A 368 0.09 22.24 3.78
C ARG A 368 -0.37 21.05 4.63
N LEU A 369 0.43 19.99 4.64
CA LEU A 369 0.37 18.96 5.66
C LEU A 369 1.33 19.37 6.77
N VAL A 370 0.77 19.71 7.93
CA VAL A 370 1.51 20.10 9.13
C VAL A 370 1.36 19.01 10.18
N ILE A 371 2.48 18.48 10.66
CA ILE A 371 2.49 17.47 11.72
C ILE A 371 3.29 17.99 12.90
N GLU A 372 2.68 17.91 14.09
CA GLU A 372 3.29 18.29 15.36
C GLU A 372 3.65 17.07 16.22
N TRP A 373 4.65 17.28 17.06
CA TRP A 373 5.02 16.37 18.16
C TRP A 373 5.30 17.23 19.41
N ASP A 374 4.58 16.97 20.49
CA ASP A 374 4.66 17.75 21.74
C ASP A 374 4.51 19.28 21.54
N GLY A 375 3.66 19.67 20.57
CA GLY A 375 3.40 21.07 20.24
C GLY A 375 4.46 21.74 19.35
N GLU A 376 5.46 21.01 18.90
CA GLU A 376 6.50 21.47 17.99
C GLU A 376 6.28 20.94 16.57
N VAL A 377 6.38 21.78 15.56
CA VAL A 377 6.17 21.39 14.16
C VAL A 377 7.38 20.61 13.65
N ILE A 378 7.16 19.34 13.31
CA ILE A 378 8.18 18.42 12.79
C ILE A 378 8.04 18.14 11.30
N VAL A 379 6.87 18.39 10.72
CA VAL A 379 6.60 18.28 9.27
C VAL A 379 5.79 19.50 8.84
N ASP A 380 6.24 20.13 7.75
CA ASP A 380 5.49 21.18 7.05
C ASP A 380 5.81 21.09 5.55
N VAL A 381 4.94 20.39 4.82
CA VAL A 381 5.14 20.02 3.41
C VAL A 381 3.90 20.32 2.57
N ASP A 382 4.08 20.52 1.27
CA ASP A 382 2.99 20.37 0.32
C ASP A 382 2.69 18.87 0.17
N PRO A 383 1.49 18.37 0.52
CA PRO A 383 1.20 16.95 0.51
C PRO A 383 1.34 16.32 -0.88
N ARG A 384 1.16 17.08 -1.96
CA ARG A 384 1.32 16.58 -3.33
C ARG A 384 2.74 16.18 -3.63
N THR A 385 3.73 16.93 -3.13
CA THR A 385 5.15 16.63 -3.34
C THR A 385 5.56 15.32 -2.69
N VAL A 386 4.86 14.93 -1.64
CA VAL A 386 5.07 13.65 -0.95
C VAL A 386 4.33 12.51 -1.66
N ALA A 387 3.02 12.68 -1.95
CA ALA A 387 2.15 11.61 -2.43
C ALA A 387 2.23 11.37 -3.95
N HIS A 388 2.37 12.43 -4.78
CA HIS A 388 2.15 12.33 -6.23
C HIS A 388 3.34 12.77 -7.08
N ASP A 389 4.04 13.81 -6.65
CA ASP A 389 5.05 14.48 -7.46
C ASP A 389 6.48 13.92 -7.22
N GLY A 390 6.56 12.66 -6.80
CA GLY A 390 7.83 11.96 -6.63
C GLY A 390 8.61 11.79 -7.94
N PRO A 391 9.91 11.49 -7.87
CA PRO A 391 10.79 11.38 -9.02
C PRO A 391 10.28 10.35 -10.02
N THR A 392 10.60 10.56 -11.30
CA THR A 392 10.28 9.61 -12.37
C THR A 392 11.53 9.36 -13.20
N TYR A 393 11.90 8.10 -13.37
CA TYR A 393 13.10 7.70 -14.09
C TYR A 393 12.79 7.00 -15.41
N GLU A 394 13.51 7.37 -16.45
CA GLU A 394 13.60 6.59 -17.67
C GLU A 394 14.79 5.64 -17.57
N ARG A 395 14.49 4.37 -17.26
CA ARG A 395 15.54 3.35 -17.15
C ARG A 395 15.94 2.88 -18.53
N PRO A 396 17.26 2.72 -18.82
CA PRO A 396 17.70 2.14 -20.06
C PRO A 396 17.23 0.69 -20.16
N TYR A 397 16.72 0.31 -21.32
CA TYR A 397 16.35 -1.07 -21.63
C TYR A 397 16.78 -1.43 -23.02
N ALA A 398 17.01 -2.71 -23.27
CA ALA A 398 17.33 -3.24 -24.57
C ALA A 398 16.46 -4.47 -24.85
N ARG A 399 16.04 -4.61 -26.09
CA ARG A 399 15.32 -5.79 -26.56
C ARG A 399 16.30 -6.99 -26.55
N PRO A 400 15.99 -8.12 -25.88
CA PRO A 400 16.83 -9.30 -25.93
C PRO A 400 16.88 -9.89 -27.35
N GLU A 401 18.04 -10.39 -27.78
CA GLU A 401 18.22 -10.98 -29.12
C GLU A 401 17.28 -12.18 -29.36
N TRP A 402 17.03 -12.99 -28.33
CA TRP A 402 16.14 -14.16 -28.40
C TRP A 402 14.65 -13.81 -28.57
N GLN A 403 14.26 -12.58 -28.31
CA GLN A 403 12.85 -12.17 -28.35
C GLN A 403 12.25 -12.24 -29.75
N ASP A 404 13.05 -11.93 -30.77
CA ASP A 404 12.59 -11.98 -32.17
C ASP A 404 12.32 -13.42 -32.59
N ASP A 405 13.14 -14.38 -32.16
CA ASP A 405 12.95 -15.80 -32.43
C ASP A 405 11.68 -16.35 -31.77
N VAL A 406 11.43 -15.96 -30.52
CA VAL A 406 10.19 -16.33 -29.81
C VAL A 406 8.97 -15.72 -30.48
N GLN A 407 9.03 -14.46 -30.88
CA GLN A 407 7.91 -13.78 -31.55
C GLN A 407 7.69 -14.26 -33.00
N ALA A 408 8.75 -14.66 -33.69
CA ALA A 408 8.66 -15.25 -35.02
C ALA A 408 8.08 -16.66 -34.99
N ASN A 409 8.20 -17.35 -33.84
CA ASN A 409 7.61 -18.65 -33.62
C ASN A 409 6.10 -18.49 -33.37
N HIS A 410 5.41 -18.01 -34.43
CA HIS A 410 3.96 -17.95 -34.41
C HIS A 410 3.40 -19.37 -34.35
N PHE A 411 2.93 -19.76 -33.20
CA PHE A 411 1.94 -20.83 -33.11
C PHE A 411 0.64 -20.28 -33.74
N THR A 412 0.71 -20.04 -35.05
CA THR A 412 -0.47 -19.74 -35.83
C THR A 412 -1.28 -21.01 -35.93
N GLY A 413 -2.11 -21.24 -34.94
CA GLY A 413 -3.33 -22.00 -35.18
C GLY A 413 -4.20 -21.24 -36.18
N SER A 414 -3.63 -20.83 -37.34
CA SER A 414 -4.42 -20.27 -38.39
C SER A 414 -5.26 -21.38 -38.99
N ALA A 415 -6.56 -21.13 -39.11
CA ALA A 415 -7.49 -22.02 -39.76
C ALA A 415 -7.09 -22.39 -41.23
N ALA A 416 -6.02 -21.80 -41.76
CA ALA A 416 -5.48 -22.05 -43.09
C ALA A 416 -4.49 -23.24 -43.14
N ASP A 417 -3.95 -23.72 -41.99
CA ASP A 417 -3.04 -24.86 -41.94
C ASP A 417 -3.68 -26.09 -41.24
N ASP A 418 -4.97 -26.22 -41.37
CA ASP A 418 -5.81 -27.16 -40.65
C ASP A 418 -5.90 -28.52 -41.32
N SER A 419 -4.76 -29.05 -41.77
CA SER A 419 -4.64 -30.47 -42.18
C SER A 419 -4.41 -31.42 -41.01
N ARG A 420 -4.34 -30.92 -39.76
CA ARG A 420 -4.18 -31.72 -38.55
C ARG A 420 -5.52 -32.07 -37.93
N PRO A 421 -5.77 -33.34 -37.59
CA PRO A 421 -6.97 -33.72 -36.86
C PRO A 421 -6.98 -33.04 -35.49
N ARG A 422 -7.87 -32.07 -35.32
CA ARG A 422 -8.12 -31.45 -34.02
C ARG A 422 -8.87 -32.40 -33.13
N GLY A 423 -8.31 -32.71 -31.99
CA GLY A 423 -8.98 -33.49 -30.94
C GLY A 423 -8.20 -34.72 -30.50
N GLU A 424 -7.91 -35.67 -31.39
CA GLU A 424 -7.21 -36.88 -31.00
C GLU A 424 -5.71 -36.65 -30.75
N GLU A 425 -5.01 -35.94 -31.66
CA GLU A 425 -3.57 -35.64 -31.48
C GLU A 425 -3.29 -34.65 -30.33
N LEU A 426 -4.14 -33.66 -30.12
CA LEU A 426 -4.02 -32.78 -28.97
C LEU A 426 -4.31 -33.54 -27.66
N GLY A 427 -5.28 -34.43 -27.69
CA GLY A 427 -5.59 -35.34 -26.59
C GLY A 427 -4.44 -36.30 -26.24
N GLU A 428 -3.71 -36.79 -27.22
CA GLU A 428 -2.52 -37.63 -27.00
C GLU A 428 -1.32 -36.81 -26.50
N ALA A 429 -1.11 -35.60 -27.02
CA ALA A 429 -0.08 -34.68 -26.52
C ALA A 429 -0.30 -34.24 -25.07
N ILE A 430 -1.56 -34.11 -24.63
CA ILE A 430 -1.89 -33.80 -23.23
C ILE A 430 -1.73 -34.99 -22.30
N LYS A 431 -1.84 -36.23 -22.84
CA LYS A 431 -1.64 -37.46 -22.07
C LYS A 431 -0.17 -37.90 -21.96
N ALA A 432 0.70 -37.40 -22.83
CA ALA A 432 2.14 -37.65 -22.82
C ALA A 432 2.88 -36.79 -21.81
#